data_730317cc92abd5ea488f1b558b9cfff1
#
_entry.id   730317cc92abd5ea488f1b558b9cfff1
#
_cell.length_a   1.000
_cell.length_b   1.000
_cell.length_c   1.000
_cell.angle_alpha   90.00
_cell.angle_beta   90.00
_cell.angle_gamma   90.00
#
_symmetry.space_group_name_H-M   'P 1'
#
loop_
_entity.id
_entity.type
_entity.pdbx_description
1 polymer ?
#
loop_
_entity_poly.entity_id
_entity_poly.type
_entity_poly.pdbx_seq_one_letter_code
_entity_poly.pdbx_strand_id
1 'polypeptide(L)'
;MKNTGTLRIQTFAARQSAPVEGVTVAVQGDGFTLHRITDATGSAADIPIEAPACALSLDEDNPPRPYAIVSLTAAKPGYRTVRIEGIQIFAGQVTLAQPQMLPDTEEDRDIPDAPIIIPPHALFAGSGDSGPQPRENCTPRVLEQVVIPKNITVHLGKPAAAARNVTVSFRDYIANVASSEVYPTWPEQ
;
A
#
# COMPACT_ATOMS: atom_id res chain seq x y z
N MET A 1 -13.64 -9.12 22.26
CA MET A 1 -12.39 -9.60 21.67
C MET A 1 -11.55 -8.37 21.37
N LYS A 2 -10.29 -8.35 21.78
CA LYS A 2 -9.39 -7.28 21.35
C LYS A 2 -9.13 -7.46 19.84
N ASN A 3 -9.44 -6.44 19.07
CA ASN A 3 -9.18 -6.45 17.64
C ASN A 3 -7.71 -6.08 17.48
N THR A 4 -6.92 -6.99 16.91
CA THR A 4 -5.49 -6.79 16.68
C THR A 4 -5.15 -7.05 15.22
N GLY A 5 -4.34 -6.18 14.64
CA GLY A 5 -3.61 -6.44 13.42
C GLY A 5 -2.15 -6.76 13.73
N THR A 6 -1.40 -7.21 12.76
CA THR A 6 0.01 -7.56 12.93
C THR A 6 0.87 -6.69 12.05
N LEU A 7 1.88 -6.04 12.62
CA LEU A 7 2.92 -5.38 11.85
C LEU A 7 4.12 -6.34 11.73
N ARG A 8 4.48 -6.66 10.48
CA ARG A 8 5.67 -7.43 10.13
C ARG A 8 6.67 -6.50 9.48
N ILE A 9 7.93 -6.58 9.93
CA ILE A 9 8.99 -5.69 9.47
C ILE A 9 10.12 -6.54 8.89
N GLN A 10 10.56 -6.15 7.68
CA GLN A 10 11.70 -6.74 7.02
C GLN A 10 12.58 -5.63 6.43
N THR A 11 13.83 -5.58 6.84
CA THR A 11 14.80 -4.58 6.39
C THR A 11 15.69 -5.12 5.28
N PHE A 12 15.84 -4.36 4.21
CA PHE A 12 16.62 -4.74 3.05
C PHE A 12 17.55 -3.61 2.60
N ALA A 13 18.65 -3.98 1.95
CA ALA A 13 19.49 -3.10 1.17
C ALA A 13 19.42 -3.50 -0.32
N ALA A 14 20.08 -2.73 -1.20
CA ALA A 14 20.25 -3.05 -2.61
C ALA A 14 18.95 -3.46 -3.32
N ARG A 15 17.92 -2.62 -3.24
CA ARG A 15 16.60 -2.83 -3.88
C ARG A 15 15.95 -4.18 -3.47
N GLN A 16 15.93 -4.45 -2.18
CA GLN A 16 15.34 -5.66 -1.58
C GLN A 16 16.08 -6.97 -1.89
N SER A 17 17.28 -6.92 -2.41
CA SER A 17 18.06 -8.13 -2.73
C SER A 17 18.93 -8.64 -1.60
N ALA A 18 19.20 -7.82 -0.56
CA ALA A 18 20.04 -8.19 0.57
C ALA A 18 19.36 -7.85 1.90
N PRO A 19 19.06 -8.84 2.76
CA PRO A 19 18.52 -8.57 4.10
C PRO A 19 19.57 -7.85 4.95
N VAL A 20 19.12 -6.98 5.86
CA VAL A 20 20.00 -6.26 6.78
C VAL A 20 19.72 -6.67 8.21
N GLU A 21 20.65 -7.41 8.78
CA GLU A 21 20.64 -7.82 10.20
C GLU A 21 20.98 -6.65 11.13
N GLY A 22 20.52 -6.70 12.37
CA GLY A 22 20.94 -5.80 13.45
C GLY A 22 20.44 -4.36 13.28
N VAL A 23 19.36 -4.15 12.52
CA VAL A 23 18.69 -2.85 12.43
C VAL A 23 17.83 -2.65 13.66
N THR A 24 18.03 -1.56 14.38
CA THR A 24 17.13 -1.16 15.46
C THR A 24 15.90 -0.51 14.87
N VAL A 25 14.74 -1.10 15.12
CA VAL A 25 13.45 -0.61 14.66
C VAL A 25 12.65 -0.12 15.85
N ALA A 26 12.22 1.15 15.79
CA ALA A 26 11.30 1.75 16.75
C ALA A 26 9.93 1.91 16.08
N VAL A 27 8.88 1.36 16.69
CA VAL A 27 7.49 1.50 16.24
C VAL A 27 6.74 2.34 17.27
N GLN A 28 6.15 3.43 16.82
CA GLN A 28 5.38 4.34 17.66
C GLN A 28 3.92 4.34 17.21
N GLY A 29 3.02 4.18 18.16
CA GLY A 29 1.57 4.27 17.98
C GLY A 29 0.95 5.14 19.06
N ASP A 30 -0.38 5.11 19.16
CA ASP A 30 -1.12 5.84 20.16
C ASP A 30 -0.81 5.25 21.56
N GLY A 31 -0.08 6.03 22.37
CA GLY A 31 0.28 5.67 23.74
C GLY A 31 1.36 4.59 23.90
N PHE A 32 2.05 4.15 22.85
CA PHE A 32 3.13 3.17 22.99
C PHE A 32 4.33 3.45 22.07
N THR A 33 5.50 2.98 22.50
CA THR A 33 6.70 2.86 21.69
C THR A 33 7.32 1.49 21.94
N LEU A 34 7.61 0.76 20.88
CA LEU A 34 8.21 -0.57 20.92
C LEU A 34 9.51 -0.58 20.12
N HIS A 35 10.50 -1.29 20.64
CA HIS A 35 11.78 -1.47 19.96
C HIS A 35 11.98 -2.94 19.60
N ARG A 36 12.54 -3.20 18.41
CA ARG A 36 12.93 -4.53 17.92
C ARG A 36 14.27 -4.42 17.22
N ILE A 37 14.93 -5.55 17.09
CA ILE A 37 16.17 -5.67 16.32
C ILE A 37 15.93 -6.76 15.27
N THR A 38 16.38 -6.51 14.05
CA THR A 38 16.23 -7.48 12.96
C THR A 38 17.27 -8.59 13.03
N ASP A 39 16.86 -9.79 12.67
CA ASP A 39 17.71 -10.99 12.61
C ASP A 39 18.50 -11.09 11.29
N ALA A 40 19.20 -12.20 11.08
CA ALA A 40 20.02 -12.45 9.88
C ALA A 40 19.20 -12.47 8.57
N THR A 41 17.89 -12.65 8.65
CA THR A 41 16.98 -12.56 7.49
C THR A 41 16.46 -11.15 7.27
N GLY A 42 16.90 -10.18 8.06
CA GLY A 42 16.38 -8.81 8.06
C GLY A 42 14.99 -8.68 8.69
N SER A 43 14.48 -9.73 9.31
CA SER A 43 13.13 -9.75 9.89
C SER A 43 13.16 -9.38 11.37
N ALA A 44 12.19 -8.60 11.81
CA ALA A 44 11.90 -8.41 13.22
C ALA A 44 10.71 -9.29 13.63
N ALA A 45 10.64 -9.65 14.94
CA ALA A 45 9.50 -10.37 15.47
C ALA A 45 8.19 -9.60 15.22
N ASP A 46 7.16 -10.31 14.79
CA ASP A 46 5.82 -9.76 14.54
C ASP A 46 5.30 -8.96 15.73
N ILE A 47 4.74 -7.79 15.47
CA ILE A 47 4.23 -6.87 16.49
C ILE A 47 2.70 -6.84 16.41
N PRO A 48 1.98 -7.41 17.40
CA PRO A 48 0.54 -7.26 17.50
C PRO A 48 0.19 -5.82 17.92
N ILE A 49 -0.70 -5.17 17.19
CA ILE A 49 -1.14 -3.79 17.42
C ILE A 49 -2.65 -3.76 17.53
N GLU A 50 -3.17 -3.12 18.57
CA GLU A 50 -4.62 -2.91 18.72
C GLU A 50 -5.13 -2.04 17.58
N ALA A 51 -6.19 -2.49 16.92
CA ALA A 51 -6.81 -1.82 15.79
C ALA A 51 -8.35 -1.82 15.95
N PRO A 52 -9.05 -0.87 15.32
CA PRO A 52 -10.51 -0.86 15.28
C PRO A 52 -11.09 -2.18 14.74
N ALA A 53 -12.34 -2.47 15.06
CA ALA A 53 -12.99 -3.71 14.63
C ALA A 53 -13.01 -3.85 13.11
N CYS A 54 -12.76 -5.04 12.60
CA CYS A 54 -12.79 -5.33 11.16
C CYS A 54 -14.14 -4.96 10.52
N ALA A 55 -15.25 -5.09 11.25
CA ALA A 55 -16.57 -4.70 10.77
C ALA A 55 -16.64 -3.23 10.32
N LEU A 56 -15.85 -2.35 10.94
CA LEU A 56 -15.79 -0.93 10.57
C LEU A 56 -15.20 -0.70 9.18
N SER A 57 -14.36 -1.59 8.69
CA SER A 57 -13.80 -1.48 7.32
C SER A 57 -14.75 -1.98 6.24
N LEU A 58 -15.86 -2.61 6.64
CA LEU A 58 -16.90 -3.14 5.73
C LEU A 58 -18.14 -2.22 5.67
N ASP A 59 -18.16 -1.16 6.46
CA ASP A 59 -19.26 -0.21 6.55
C ASP A 59 -18.90 1.06 5.78
N GLU A 60 -19.58 1.30 4.66
CA GLU A 60 -19.35 2.45 3.77
C GLU A 60 -19.69 3.80 4.43
N ASP A 61 -20.67 3.79 5.34
CA ASP A 61 -21.15 4.99 6.04
C ASP A 61 -20.39 5.24 7.35
N ASN A 62 -19.37 4.45 7.65
CA ASN A 62 -18.69 4.50 8.93
C ASN A 62 -17.82 5.75 9.09
N PRO A 63 -18.17 6.68 10.00
CA PRO A 63 -17.38 7.88 10.23
C PRO A 63 -16.04 7.66 10.93
N PRO A 64 -15.85 6.66 11.82
CA PRO A 64 -14.55 6.44 12.43
C PRO A 64 -13.58 5.69 11.50
N ARG A 65 -12.32 6.08 11.58
CA ARG A 65 -11.23 5.44 10.85
C ARG A 65 -11.15 3.94 11.20
N PRO A 66 -11.20 3.03 10.20
CA PRO A 66 -11.27 1.58 10.43
C PRO A 66 -9.90 0.92 10.67
N TYR A 67 -8.83 1.67 10.91
CA TYR A 67 -7.47 1.19 11.14
C TYR A 67 -6.74 2.01 12.20
N ALA A 68 -5.75 1.41 12.84
CA ALA A 68 -4.78 2.15 13.65
C ALA A 68 -3.67 2.70 12.77
N ILE A 69 -3.01 3.78 13.22
CA ILE A 69 -1.85 4.37 12.55
C ILE A 69 -0.63 4.20 13.45
N VAL A 70 0.47 3.78 12.85
CA VAL A 70 1.77 3.77 13.50
C VAL A 70 2.83 4.39 12.61
N SER A 71 3.92 4.84 13.23
CA SER A 71 5.15 5.24 12.54
C SER A 71 6.28 4.29 12.88
N LEU A 72 7.23 4.16 11.97
CA LEU A 72 8.37 3.28 12.08
C LEU A 72 9.65 4.09 11.82
N THR A 73 10.66 3.88 12.67
CA THR A 73 12.02 4.39 12.45
C THR A 73 12.97 3.20 12.46
N ALA A 74 13.72 3.02 11.38
CA ALA A 74 14.74 1.99 11.25
C ALA A 74 16.13 2.63 11.19
N ALA A 75 17.02 2.24 12.09
CA ALA A 75 18.37 2.81 12.21
C ALA A 75 19.43 1.72 12.44
N LYS A 76 20.58 1.88 11.78
CA LYS A 76 21.77 1.05 11.97
C LYS A 76 23.02 1.87 11.66
N PRO A 77 24.11 1.75 12.45
CA PRO A 77 25.38 2.40 12.12
C PRO A 77 25.86 2.06 10.70
N GLY A 78 26.30 3.07 9.95
CA GLY A 78 26.71 2.92 8.55
C GLY A 78 25.56 2.90 7.52
N TYR A 79 24.34 3.12 7.96
CA TYR A 79 23.17 3.28 7.12
C TYR A 79 22.40 4.54 7.49
N ARG A 80 21.73 5.13 6.51
CA ARG A 80 20.83 6.26 6.74
C ARG A 80 19.60 5.79 7.51
N THR A 81 19.12 6.65 8.40
CA THR A 81 17.88 6.39 9.15
C THR A 81 16.68 6.48 8.21
N VAL A 82 15.86 5.44 8.20
CA VAL A 82 14.60 5.42 7.44
C VAL A 82 13.44 5.66 8.38
N ARG A 83 12.56 6.61 8.03
CA ARG A 83 11.32 6.89 8.76
C ARG A 83 10.13 6.67 7.84
N ILE A 84 9.14 5.95 8.33
CA ILE A 84 7.87 5.71 7.62
C ILE A 84 6.74 6.14 8.55
N GLU A 85 5.93 7.08 8.10
CA GLU A 85 4.79 7.61 8.84
C GLU A 85 3.48 7.21 8.16
N GLY A 86 2.41 7.03 8.96
CA GLY A 86 1.10 6.72 8.43
C GLY A 86 0.87 5.24 8.09
N ILE A 87 1.66 4.30 8.64
CA ILE A 87 1.45 2.86 8.44
C ILE A 87 0.10 2.46 9.02
N GLN A 88 -0.75 1.89 8.19
CA GLN A 88 -2.13 1.52 8.54
C GLN A 88 -2.20 0.07 8.99
N ILE A 89 -2.80 -0.17 10.14
CA ILE A 89 -2.93 -1.51 10.75
C ILE A 89 -4.42 -1.85 10.84
N PHE A 90 -4.84 -2.87 10.09
CA PHE A 90 -6.21 -3.37 10.10
C PHE A 90 -6.32 -4.61 10.98
N ALA A 91 -7.42 -4.72 11.72
CA ALA A 91 -7.68 -5.89 12.56
C ALA A 91 -7.74 -7.18 11.75
N GLY A 92 -7.07 -8.23 12.24
CA GLY A 92 -7.01 -9.54 11.59
C GLY A 92 -6.12 -9.61 10.35
N GLN A 93 -5.42 -8.53 9.99
CA GLN A 93 -4.55 -8.48 8.82
C GLN A 93 -3.08 -8.34 9.22
N VAL A 94 -2.19 -8.74 8.31
CA VAL A 94 -0.75 -8.52 8.41
C VAL A 94 -0.36 -7.36 7.52
N THR A 95 0.15 -6.29 8.12
CA THR A 95 0.75 -5.16 7.40
C THR A 95 2.26 -5.41 7.31
N LEU A 96 2.79 -5.42 6.10
CA LEU A 96 4.22 -5.59 5.85
C LEU A 96 4.87 -4.22 5.65
N ALA A 97 5.87 -3.89 6.48
CA ALA A 97 6.73 -2.72 6.33
C ALA A 97 8.14 -3.16 5.91
N GLN A 98 8.62 -2.62 4.79
CA GLN A 98 9.92 -2.99 4.22
C GLN A 98 10.82 -1.76 4.06
N PRO A 99 11.38 -1.22 5.16
CA PRO A 99 12.32 -0.10 5.07
C PRO A 99 13.56 -0.52 4.29
N GLN A 100 13.88 0.25 3.25
CA GLN A 100 15.08 0.06 2.46
C GLN A 100 16.23 0.83 3.10
N MET A 101 17.20 0.09 3.63
CA MET A 101 18.38 0.65 4.26
C MET A 101 19.40 1.08 3.21
N LEU A 102 19.70 2.37 3.12
CA LEU A 102 20.71 2.92 2.23
C LEU A 102 22.01 3.11 3.00
N PRO A 103 23.17 2.68 2.48
CA PRO A 103 24.47 2.99 3.10
C PRO A 103 24.64 4.52 3.25
N ASP A 104 25.20 4.93 4.40
CA ASP A 104 25.53 6.33 4.65
C ASP A 104 26.86 6.64 3.96
N THR A 105 26.81 7.13 2.72
CA THR A 105 27.98 7.53 1.94
C THR A 105 28.18 9.05 1.98
N GLU A 106 29.40 9.52 1.77
CA GLU A 106 29.68 10.98 1.75
C GLU A 106 28.93 11.69 0.63
N GLU A 107 28.67 10.99 -0.49
CA GLU A 107 27.93 11.54 -1.64
C GLU A 107 26.46 11.79 -1.34
N ASP A 108 25.88 11.07 -0.37
CA ASP A 108 24.46 11.14 -0.04
C ASP A 108 24.14 12.08 1.14
N ARG A 109 25.14 12.71 1.75
CA ARG A 109 24.96 13.56 2.95
C ARG A 109 24.07 14.79 2.70
N ASP A 110 24.03 15.28 1.47
CA ASP A 110 23.22 16.45 1.11
C ASP A 110 21.75 16.11 0.84
N ILE A 111 21.38 14.83 0.81
CA ILE A 111 20.00 14.40 0.64
C ILE A 111 19.32 14.42 2.01
N PRO A 112 18.28 15.23 2.24
CA PRO A 112 17.61 15.28 3.53
C PRO A 112 16.93 13.95 3.87
N ASP A 113 17.01 13.56 5.15
CA ASP A 113 16.31 12.39 5.70
C ASP A 113 14.80 12.68 5.83
N ALA A 114 14.12 12.84 4.69
CA ALA A 114 12.70 13.05 4.68
C ALA A 114 11.94 11.74 5.01
N PRO A 115 10.91 11.79 5.86
CA PRO A 115 10.10 10.63 6.13
C PRO A 115 9.32 10.19 4.89
N ILE A 116 9.12 8.88 4.73
CA ILE A 116 8.19 8.31 3.78
C ILE A 116 6.80 8.44 4.39
N ILE A 117 5.94 9.23 3.78
CA ILE A 117 4.59 9.48 4.28
C ILE A 117 3.60 8.62 3.51
N ILE A 118 2.89 7.74 4.22
CA ILE A 118 1.76 6.98 3.68
C ILE A 118 0.50 7.82 3.94
N PRO A 119 -0.17 8.31 2.90
CA PRO A 119 -1.35 9.14 3.06
C PRO A 119 -2.50 8.35 3.69
N PRO A 120 -3.42 9.01 4.41
CA PRO A 120 -4.59 8.35 4.94
C PRO A 120 -5.44 7.74 3.82
N HIS A 121 -6.08 6.61 4.13
CA HIS A 121 -6.97 5.92 3.20
C HIS A 121 -8.25 6.73 2.97
N ALA A 122 -8.59 6.99 1.70
CA ALA A 122 -9.69 7.89 1.32
C ALA A 122 -11.09 7.21 1.27
N LEU A 123 -11.20 5.95 1.70
CA LEU A 123 -12.45 5.16 1.57
C LEU A 123 -13.37 5.23 2.79
N PHE A 124 -13.15 6.13 3.75
CA PHE A 124 -14.06 6.33 4.88
C PHE A 124 -14.44 7.80 5.02
N ALA A 125 -15.67 8.06 5.46
CA ALA A 125 -16.26 9.40 5.48
C ALA A 125 -15.58 10.41 6.43
N GLY A 126 -14.61 10.01 7.24
CA GLY A 126 -13.93 10.85 8.23
C GLY A 126 -12.56 11.39 7.80
N SER A 127 -12.09 11.14 6.59
CA SER A 127 -10.83 11.71 6.11
C SER A 127 -11.02 13.19 5.71
N GLY A 128 -10.98 14.06 6.70
CA GLY A 128 -11.11 15.50 6.52
C GLY A 128 -9.90 16.18 5.88
N ASP A 129 -9.20 15.53 4.96
CA ASP A 129 -8.16 16.15 4.18
C ASP A 129 -8.44 15.94 2.69
N SER A 130 -8.33 17.02 1.96
CA SER A 130 -8.75 17.25 0.58
C SER A 130 -8.07 16.35 -0.45
N GLY A 131 -8.38 15.05 -0.39
CA GLY A 131 -8.29 14.19 -1.57
C GLY A 131 -9.35 14.58 -2.59
N PRO A 132 -9.27 14.12 -3.85
CA PRO A 132 -10.27 14.44 -4.85
C PRO A 132 -11.65 14.11 -4.29
N GLN A 133 -12.49 15.14 -4.16
CA GLN A 133 -13.86 15.03 -3.64
C GLN A 133 -14.56 13.85 -4.28
N PRO A 134 -15.28 13.02 -3.52
CA PRO A 134 -16.16 12.02 -4.11
C PRO A 134 -17.02 12.77 -5.13
N ARG A 135 -17.04 12.28 -6.36
CA ARG A 135 -17.95 12.82 -7.36
C ARG A 135 -19.35 12.65 -6.79
N GLU A 136 -20.00 13.76 -6.46
CA GLU A 136 -21.41 13.77 -6.12
C GLU A 136 -22.14 12.91 -7.16
N ASN A 137 -22.91 11.94 -6.70
CA ASN A 137 -23.77 11.06 -7.51
C ASN A 137 -23.11 9.84 -8.21
N CYS A 138 -22.18 9.16 -7.61
CA CYS A 138 -21.95 7.76 -7.94
C CYS A 138 -22.89 6.85 -7.11
N THR A 139 -24.16 6.80 -7.48
CA THR A 139 -25.03 5.69 -7.06
C THR A 139 -24.45 4.42 -7.68
N PRO A 140 -24.07 3.40 -6.90
CA PRO A 140 -23.60 2.14 -7.48
C PRO A 140 -24.73 1.57 -8.33
N ARG A 141 -24.54 1.58 -9.64
CA ARG A 141 -25.46 0.88 -10.56
C ARG A 141 -25.08 -0.59 -10.52
N VAL A 142 -25.82 -1.35 -9.75
CA VAL A 142 -25.82 -2.80 -9.88
C VAL A 142 -26.46 -3.11 -11.23
N LEU A 143 -25.70 -3.70 -12.13
CA LEU A 143 -26.25 -4.17 -13.41
C LEU A 143 -27.17 -5.35 -13.13
N GLU A 144 -28.45 -5.18 -13.39
CA GLU A 144 -29.45 -6.25 -13.28
C GLU A 144 -29.16 -7.40 -14.26
N GLN A 145 -28.40 -7.11 -15.32
CA GLN A 145 -27.99 -8.11 -16.32
C GLN A 145 -26.54 -7.85 -16.75
N VAL A 146 -25.77 -8.91 -16.91
CA VAL A 146 -24.46 -8.86 -17.53
C VAL A 146 -24.62 -8.64 -19.03
N VAL A 147 -24.36 -7.43 -19.50
CA VAL A 147 -24.39 -7.09 -20.93
C VAL A 147 -22.97 -7.05 -21.45
N ILE A 148 -22.62 -7.98 -22.33
CA ILE A 148 -21.34 -7.99 -23.02
C ILE A 148 -21.48 -7.14 -24.29
N PRO A 149 -20.81 -5.97 -24.40
CA PRO A 149 -20.90 -5.12 -25.59
C PRO A 149 -20.24 -5.81 -26.79
N LYS A 150 -20.77 -5.61 -27.99
CA LYS A 150 -20.09 -6.07 -29.22
C LYS A 150 -18.82 -5.30 -29.49
N ASN A 151 -18.84 -4.00 -29.29
CA ASN A 151 -17.73 -3.09 -29.55
C ASN A 151 -17.50 -2.19 -28.35
N ILE A 152 -16.26 -1.74 -28.18
CA ILE A 152 -15.89 -0.71 -27.21
C ILE A 152 -15.09 0.36 -27.92
N THR A 153 -15.12 1.57 -27.39
CA THR A 153 -14.28 2.67 -27.87
C THR A 153 -13.09 2.85 -26.92
N VAL A 154 -11.91 2.69 -27.47
CA VAL A 154 -10.64 2.83 -26.73
C VAL A 154 -10.04 4.20 -27.05
N HIS A 155 -9.75 4.97 -26.02
CA HIS A 155 -9.03 6.23 -26.11
C HIS A 155 -7.52 5.97 -26.10
N LEU A 156 -6.80 6.34 -27.19
CA LEU A 156 -5.38 6.03 -27.35
C LEU A 156 -4.43 7.03 -26.66
N GLY A 157 -4.81 7.53 -25.50
CA GLY A 157 -4.00 8.50 -24.76
C GLY A 157 -4.34 8.58 -23.28
N LYS A 158 -3.72 9.55 -22.59
CA LYS A 158 -4.08 9.82 -21.20
C LYS A 158 -5.55 10.26 -21.12
N PRO A 159 -6.30 9.94 -20.06
CA PRO A 159 -7.76 10.19 -19.98
C PRO A 159 -8.21 11.61 -20.31
N ALA A 160 -7.39 12.63 -20.03
CA ALA A 160 -7.71 14.05 -20.27
C ALA A 160 -6.99 14.64 -21.50
N ALA A 161 -6.25 13.85 -22.26
CA ALA A 161 -5.53 14.35 -23.43
C ALA A 161 -6.38 14.29 -24.70
N ALA A 162 -6.18 15.23 -25.63
CA ALA A 162 -6.75 15.13 -26.96
C ALA A 162 -6.03 13.99 -27.70
N ALA A 163 -6.68 12.84 -27.79
CA ALA A 163 -6.16 11.67 -28.48
C ALA A 163 -7.24 10.99 -29.32
N ARG A 164 -6.81 10.16 -30.26
CA ARG A 164 -7.70 9.44 -31.17
C ARG A 164 -8.48 8.36 -30.41
N ASN A 165 -9.79 8.30 -30.67
CA ASN A 165 -10.63 7.19 -30.24
C ASN A 165 -10.72 6.13 -31.36
N VAL A 166 -10.58 4.88 -31.00
CA VAL A 166 -10.71 3.73 -31.93
C VAL A 166 -11.78 2.78 -31.40
N THR A 167 -12.74 2.44 -32.24
CA THR A 167 -13.75 1.43 -31.92
C THR A 167 -13.26 0.07 -32.37
N VAL A 168 -13.21 -0.87 -31.43
CA VAL A 168 -12.75 -2.24 -31.63
C VAL A 168 -13.78 -3.24 -31.14
N SER A 169 -13.74 -4.47 -31.68
CA SER A 169 -14.53 -5.57 -31.12
C SER A 169 -14.14 -5.80 -29.65
N PHE A 170 -15.12 -5.96 -28.79
CA PHE A 170 -14.87 -6.26 -27.36
C PHE A 170 -14.07 -7.56 -27.20
N ARG A 171 -14.34 -8.57 -28.01
CA ARG A 171 -13.63 -9.84 -27.99
C ARG A 171 -12.14 -9.66 -28.32
N ASP A 172 -11.84 -8.90 -29.37
CA ASP A 172 -10.45 -8.66 -29.80
C ASP A 172 -9.71 -7.82 -28.76
N TYR A 173 -10.40 -6.84 -28.17
CA TYR A 173 -9.83 -6.04 -27.09
C TYR A 173 -9.45 -6.93 -25.90
N ILE A 174 -10.36 -7.77 -25.41
CA ILE A 174 -10.10 -8.67 -24.29
C ILE A 174 -8.99 -9.67 -24.62
N ALA A 175 -8.97 -10.22 -25.85
CA ALA A 175 -7.91 -11.13 -26.28
C ALA A 175 -6.53 -10.46 -26.26
N ASN A 176 -6.43 -9.20 -26.73
CA ASN A 176 -5.19 -8.43 -26.68
C ASN A 176 -4.75 -8.11 -25.24
N VAL A 177 -5.67 -7.69 -24.36
CA VAL A 177 -5.35 -7.43 -22.95
C VAL A 177 -4.90 -8.72 -22.26
N ALA A 178 -5.65 -9.81 -22.41
CA ALA A 178 -5.29 -11.09 -21.82
C ALA A 178 -3.93 -11.61 -22.34
N SER A 179 -3.63 -11.46 -23.63
CA SER A 179 -2.34 -11.88 -24.19
C SER A 179 -1.16 -11.05 -23.68
N SER A 180 -1.40 -9.82 -23.23
CA SER A 180 -0.36 -8.99 -22.60
C SER A 180 -0.10 -9.33 -21.15
N GLU A 181 -1.06 -9.95 -20.46
CA GLU A 181 -1.00 -10.32 -19.04
C GLU A 181 -0.57 -11.80 -18.82
N VAL A 182 -0.72 -12.66 -19.83
CA VAL A 182 -0.43 -14.10 -19.75
C VAL A 182 0.83 -14.44 -20.53
N TYR A 183 1.82 -15.00 -19.85
CA TYR A 183 3.04 -15.49 -20.51
C TYR A 183 2.79 -16.87 -21.14
N PRO A 184 3.35 -17.14 -22.36
CA PRO A 184 3.20 -18.44 -23.04
C PRO A 184 3.73 -19.64 -22.26
N THR A 185 4.54 -19.38 -21.24
CA THR A 185 5.17 -20.40 -20.37
C THR A 185 4.36 -20.75 -19.14
N TRP A 186 3.19 -20.13 -18.93
CA TRP A 186 2.33 -20.49 -17.81
C TRP A 186 1.67 -21.85 -18.08
N PRO A 187 1.65 -22.74 -17.08
CA PRO A 187 1.00 -24.05 -17.24
C PRO A 187 -0.51 -23.89 -17.46
N GLU A 188 -1.04 -24.68 -18.36
CA GLU A 188 -2.49 -24.82 -18.51
C GLU A 188 -3.07 -25.40 -17.21
N GLN A 189 -4.06 -24.71 -16.62
CA GLN A 189 -4.79 -25.16 -15.43
C GLN A 189 -6.04 -25.92 -15.84
#